data_afb9fd7b8fed1aa89e4acc0463da9d3f
#
_entry.id   afb9fd7b8fed1aa89e4acc0463da9d3f
#
_cell.length_a   1.000
_cell.length_b   1.000
_cell.length_c   1.000
_cell.angle_alpha   90.00
_cell.angle_beta   90.00
_cell.angle_gamma   90.00
#
_symmetry.space_group_name_H-M   'P 1'
#
loop_
_entity.id
_entity.type
_entity.pdbx_description
1 polymer ?
#
loop_
_entity_poly.entity_id
_entity_poly.type
_entity_poly.pdbx_seq_one_letter_code
_entity_poly.pdbx_strand_id
1 'polypeptide(L)'
;MSDWQISRRKFLRGAVGTATAFLGLPLLDVMTPKSLRAASKSIETPIRMGCVYMPNGIPTDARKPETFNSKIIKMNPYMKSFDGLKNDVQFISGLGSETKGSQPGAAATWLVRPCVEGDRISHVKQSGGASMDQIIASKLSDKTPFSSLELISKPEGSFNKSLLRSNISWRNESTPVPRIYEPRAIYDRLTGLSNQNQDSSQINSILDTVLTDAKDLRKRVGKADQNRLDEYFEAVRSVEKQMSAMASTSRANARQKAATFPRPPEGIPEDYTSYLRLMFDMMVLAYWTDSTRVATFMLDHEQSNRYVDFVPGVKGMWHALSHWRDISGMSIDDDASTRWSSIDVKYNQYKKVIEYHHEQVAYFFNRLKNIKEGESNLLDNSLILYGAPFNDGNEHISYNLPMMIAGRAGGKILPGRELEYLSLIHI
;
A
#
# COMPACT_ATOMS: atom_id res chain seq x y z
N MET A 1 36.35 -0.98 37.97
CA MET A 1 35.47 -1.73 37.05
C MET A 1 35.56 -1.05 35.68
N SER A 2 36.27 -1.67 34.77
CA SER A 2 36.58 -1.11 33.44
C SER A 2 35.32 -1.02 32.60
N ASP A 3 35.04 0.21 32.13
CA ASP A 3 33.96 0.46 31.17
C ASP A 3 34.28 -0.19 29.82
N TRP A 4 33.68 -1.32 29.54
CA TRP A 4 33.71 -1.93 28.24
C TRP A 4 32.80 -1.18 27.30
N GLN A 5 33.36 -0.31 26.46
CA GLN A 5 32.64 0.29 25.34
C GLN A 5 32.97 -0.49 24.06
N ILE A 6 31.95 -1.13 23.49
CA ILE A 6 32.07 -1.78 22.19
C ILE A 6 31.81 -0.75 21.11
N SER A 7 32.89 -0.34 20.42
CA SER A 7 32.82 0.57 19.29
C SER A 7 32.14 -0.10 18.09
N ARG A 8 31.17 0.57 17.44
CA ARG A 8 30.45 0.14 16.23
C ARG A 8 31.40 -0.36 15.11
N ARG A 9 32.67 0.04 15.11
CA ARG A 9 33.65 -0.32 14.07
C ARG A 9 34.43 -1.62 14.35
N LYS A 10 34.27 -2.22 15.52
CA LYS A 10 35.12 -3.38 15.94
C LYS A 10 34.44 -4.74 15.88
N PHE A 11 33.17 -4.84 15.54
CA PHE A 11 32.48 -6.14 15.49
C PHE A 11 32.25 -6.61 14.07
N LEU A 12 32.74 -7.82 13.84
CA LEU A 12 32.64 -8.71 12.68
C LEU A 12 33.59 -8.40 11.51
N ARG A 13 34.88 -8.64 11.75
CA ARG A 13 35.76 -9.17 10.73
C ARG A 13 35.82 -10.69 10.92
N GLY A 14 34.98 -11.41 10.24
CA GLY A 14 35.11 -12.85 10.03
C GLY A 14 35.57 -13.09 8.61
N ALA A 15 36.84 -13.48 8.44
CA ALA A 15 37.36 -13.89 7.15
C ALA A 15 37.07 -15.38 6.97
N VAL A 16 36.25 -15.73 6.00
CA VAL A 16 36.27 -17.06 5.40
C VAL A 16 36.23 -16.86 3.90
N GLY A 17 37.37 -17.10 3.24
CA GLY A 17 37.48 -17.02 1.78
C GLY A 17 37.32 -15.60 1.23
N THR A 18 37.71 -15.33 0.05
CA THR A 18 37.80 -14.06 -0.66
C THR A 18 36.54 -13.16 -0.73
N ALA A 19 35.55 -13.33 0.14
CA ALA A 19 34.37 -12.49 0.24
C ALA A 19 34.24 -11.91 1.65
N THR A 20 34.48 -10.60 1.80
CA THR A 20 34.22 -9.86 3.04
C THR A 20 32.73 -9.54 3.14
N ALA A 21 32.01 -10.33 3.93
CA ALA A 21 30.63 -10.02 4.31
C ALA A 21 30.63 -9.15 5.58
N PHE A 22 30.11 -7.92 5.49
CA PHE A 22 29.86 -7.07 6.65
C PHE A 22 28.45 -7.34 7.18
N LEU A 23 28.32 -7.99 8.31
CA LEU A 23 27.08 -8.13 9.06
C LEU A 23 26.93 -6.95 10.02
N GLY A 24 26.04 -6.01 9.70
CA GLY A 24 25.61 -4.96 10.62
C GLY A 24 24.67 -5.54 11.67
N LEU A 25 25.07 -5.46 12.96
CA LEU A 25 24.20 -5.82 14.07
C LEU A 25 23.06 -4.80 14.22
N PRO A 26 21.84 -5.23 14.65
CA PRO A 26 20.81 -4.30 15.06
C PRO A 26 21.34 -3.38 16.17
N LEU A 27 20.77 -2.18 16.31
CA LEU A 27 21.07 -1.29 17.44
C LEU A 27 20.72 -2.04 18.73
N LEU A 28 21.74 -2.60 19.37
CA LEU A 28 21.61 -3.19 20.71
C LEU A 28 21.73 -2.06 21.74
N ASP A 29 20.92 -2.12 22.79
CA ASP A 29 20.96 -1.16 23.90
C ASP A 29 22.36 -0.99 24.49
N VAL A 30 23.16 -2.05 24.47
CA VAL A 30 24.57 -2.04 24.90
C VAL A 30 25.49 -1.13 24.03
N MET A 31 25.09 -0.80 22.82
CA MET A 31 25.83 0.05 21.88
C MET A 31 25.53 1.55 22.06
N THR A 32 24.55 1.90 22.89
CA THR A 32 24.16 3.27 23.20
C THR A 32 24.99 3.75 24.38
N PRO A 33 25.79 4.83 24.25
CA PRO A 33 26.51 5.40 25.39
C PRO A 33 25.60 5.72 26.56
N LYS A 34 26.01 5.45 27.80
CA LYS A 34 25.21 5.74 29.00
C LYS A 34 24.76 7.19 29.08
N SER A 35 25.57 8.14 28.59
CA SER A 35 25.23 9.56 28.46
C SER A 35 24.10 9.83 27.47
N LEU A 36 23.96 9.03 26.40
CA LEU A 36 22.84 9.11 25.46
C LEU A 36 21.63 8.34 25.96
N ARG A 37 21.77 7.32 26.82
CA ARG A 37 20.64 6.65 27.48
C ARG A 37 19.94 7.56 28.47
N ALA A 38 20.68 8.43 29.17
CA ALA A 38 20.13 9.45 30.05
C ALA A 38 19.56 10.66 29.30
N ALA A 39 20.07 10.93 28.08
CA ALA A 39 19.61 11.98 27.17
C ALA A 39 18.62 11.48 26.13
N SER A 40 18.30 10.18 26.09
CA SER A 40 17.32 9.60 25.16
C SER A 40 15.88 9.98 25.57
N LYS A 41 15.60 11.26 25.63
CA LYS A 41 14.30 11.77 25.24
C LYS A 41 14.13 11.31 23.79
N SER A 42 13.44 10.16 23.63
CA SER A 42 12.84 9.66 22.40
C SER A 42 13.66 9.92 21.12
N ILE A 43 14.44 8.92 20.67
CA ILE A 43 14.59 8.76 19.23
C ILE A 43 13.16 8.63 18.72
N GLU A 44 12.65 9.65 18.07
CA GLU A 44 11.28 9.65 17.54
C GLU A 44 11.15 8.45 16.59
N THR A 45 10.36 7.47 17.00
CA THR A 45 10.10 6.29 16.20
C THR A 45 9.46 6.75 14.90
N PRO A 46 9.94 6.32 13.73
CA PRO A 46 9.41 6.81 12.47
C PRO A 46 7.96 6.38 12.30
N ILE A 47 7.13 7.34 11.89
CA ILE A 47 5.73 7.08 11.56
C ILE A 47 5.66 6.57 10.11
N ARG A 48 4.90 5.48 9.92
CA ARG A 48 4.62 4.91 8.60
C ARG A 48 3.20 5.21 8.18
N MET A 49 3.01 5.46 6.90
CA MET A 49 1.70 5.63 6.29
C MET A 49 1.45 4.49 5.32
N GLY A 50 0.25 3.91 5.39
CA GLY A 50 -0.22 2.90 4.45
C GLY A 50 -1.62 3.17 3.96
N CYS A 51 -1.91 2.73 2.73
CA CYS A 51 -3.26 2.72 2.19
C CYS A 51 -3.57 1.34 1.61
N VAL A 52 -4.66 0.73 2.06
CA VAL A 52 -5.17 -0.54 1.55
C VAL A 52 -6.51 -0.28 0.89
N TYR A 53 -6.57 -0.49 -0.41
CA TYR A 53 -7.72 -0.22 -1.25
C TYR A 53 -8.55 -1.48 -1.49
N MET A 54 -9.84 -1.40 -1.19
CA MET A 54 -10.84 -2.42 -1.44
C MET A 54 -11.67 -2.04 -2.67
N PRO A 55 -11.60 -2.79 -3.79
CA PRO A 55 -12.39 -2.47 -4.97
C PRO A 55 -13.87 -2.82 -4.80
N ASN A 56 -14.71 -2.37 -5.72
CA ASN A 56 -16.12 -2.71 -5.86
C ASN A 56 -17.02 -2.29 -4.68
N GLY A 57 -16.54 -1.41 -3.78
CA GLY A 57 -17.31 -0.92 -2.64
C GLY A 57 -17.41 -1.90 -1.47
N ILE A 58 -17.98 -1.41 -0.36
CA ILE A 58 -18.31 -2.20 0.84
C ILE A 58 -19.76 -1.85 1.24
N PRO A 59 -20.67 -2.83 1.31
CA PRO A 59 -22.07 -2.57 1.62
C PRO A 59 -22.25 -2.03 3.04
N THR A 60 -23.29 -1.22 3.23
CA THR A 60 -23.52 -0.44 4.45
C THR A 60 -23.58 -1.31 5.71
N ASP A 61 -24.19 -2.49 5.62
CA ASP A 61 -24.34 -3.42 6.74
C ASP A 61 -23.11 -4.29 7.03
N ALA A 62 -22.02 -4.13 6.23
CA ALA A 62 -20.76 -4.82 6.43
C ALA A 62 -19.56 -3.89 6.74
N ARG A 63 -19.78 -2.57 6.88
CA ARG A 63 -18.68 -1.59 6.87
C ARG A 63 -18.34 -0.91 8.18
N LYS A 64 -19.22 -0.94 9.19
CA LYS A 64 -18.98 -0.25 10.46
C LYS A 64 -19.39 -1.08 11.67
N PRO A 65 -18.74 -0.82 12.83
CA PRO A 65 -19.07 -1.47 14.07
C PRO A 65 -20.32 -0.88 14.72
N GLU A 66 -20.80 -1.53 15.77
CA GLU A 66 -21.73 -0.95 16.73
C GLU A 66 -20.96 -0.05 17.69
N THR A 67 -21.43 1.18 17.89
CA THR A 67 -20.78 2.18 18.74
C THR A 67 -21.73 2.75 19.78
N PHE A 68 -21.16 3.19 20.92
CA PHE A 68 -21.85 3.96 21.94
C PHE A 68 -20.95 5.10 22.40
N ASN A 69 -21.46 6.34 22.38
CA ASN A 69 -20.67 7.55 22.66
C ASN A 69 -19.34 7.55 21.88
N SER A 70 -19.42 7.26 20.59
CA SER A 70 -18.30 7.12 19.66
C SER A 70 -17.31 5.99 19.98
N LYS A 71 -17.47 5.24 21.06
CA LYS A 71 -16.62 4.08 21.36
C LYS A 71 -17.13 2.83 20.66
N ILE A 72 -16.21 2.05 20.12
CA ILE A 72 -16.52 0.75 19.51
C ILE A 72 -16.88 -0.23 20.62
N ILE A 73 -18.11 -0.74 20.60
CA ILE A 73 -18.59 -1.74 21.55
C ILE A 73 -18.40 -3.13 20.96
N LYS A 74 -18.86 -3.32 19.72
CA LYS A 74 -18.89 -4.62 19.06
C LYS A 74 -18.61 -4.45 17.57
N MET A 75 -17.84 -5.36 17.01
CA MET A 75 -17.66 -5.43 15.57
C MET A 75 -18.92 -5.99 14.89
N ASN A 76 -19.19 -5.51 13.70
CA ASN A 76 -20.20 -6.09 12.81
C ASN A 76 -19.84 -7.57 12.52
N PRO A 77 -20.82 -8.47 12.32
CA PRO A 77 -20.55 -9.88 12.03
C PRO A 77 -19.56 -10.11 10.89
N TYR A 78 -19.61 -9.31 9.82
CA TYR A 78 -18.68 -9.38 8.68
C TYR A 78 -17.30 -8.75 8.95
N MET A 79 -17.11 -8.21 10.14
CA MET A 79 -15.86 -7.58 10.63
C MET A 79 -15.31 -8.30 11.87
N LYS A 80 -15.79 -9.48 12.19
CA LYS A 80 -15.40 -10.26 13.39
C LYS A 80 -13.88 -10.47 13.49
N SER A 81 -13.19 -10.55 12.36
CA SER A 81 -11.72 -10.64 12.31
C SER A 81 -11.01 -9.46 12.98
N PHE A 82 -11.68 -8.33 13.17
CA PHE A 82 -11.14 -7.15 13.87
C PHE A 82 -11.47 -7.08 15.36
N ASP A 83 -12.15 -8.07 15.94
CA ASP A 83 -12.52 -8.03 17.37
C ASP A 83 -11.32 -7.81 18.30
N GLY A 84 -10.19 -8.50 18.03
CA GLY A 84 -8.93 -8.31 18.77
C GLY A 84 -8.21 -6.99 18.49
N LEU A 85 -8.67 -6.24 17.50
CA LEU A 85 -8.09 -4.98 17.03
C LEU A 85 -9.00 -3.77 17.28
N LYS A 86 -10.14 -3.94 17.94
CA LYS A 86 -11.14 -2.87 18.15
C LYS A 86 -10.57 -1.61 18.80
N ASN A 87 -9.53 -1.77 19.64
CA ASN A 87 -8.86 -0.65 20.29
C ASN A 87 -7.69 -0.05 19.47
N ASP A 88 -7.39 -0.62 18.31
CA ASP A 88 -6.30 -0.20 17.44
C ASP A 88 -6.80 0.40 16.13
N VAL A 89 -8.13 0.39 15.91
CA VAL A 89 -8.77 0.93 14.71
C VAL A 89 -9.71 2.08 15.06
N GLN A 90 -9.87 3.00 14.11
CA GLN A 90 -10.80 4.12 14.16
C GLN A 90 -11.63 4.10 12.88
N PHE A 91 -12.95 4.16 12.99
CA PHE A 91 -13.84 4.29 11.83
C PHE A 91 -14.15 5.75 11.56
N ILE A 92 -14.32 6.07 10.29
CA ILE A 92 -14.67 7.41 9.83
C ILE A 92 -15.95 7.28 9.00
N SER A 93 -16.97 8.05 9.35
CA SER A 93 -18.26 8.12 8.67
C SER A 93 -18.56 9.56 8.22
N GLY A 94 -19.42 9.72 7.21
CA GLY A 94 -19.87 11.02 6.74
C GLY A 94 -18.96 11.70 5.72
N LEU A 95 -17.79 11.12 5.40
CA LEU A 95 -16.93 11.65 4.34
C LEU A 95 -17.31 11.05 2.99
N GLY A 96 -17.12 11.82 1.92
CA GLY A 96 -17.44 11.42 0.56
C GLY A 96 -16.42 11.93 -0.46
N SER A 97 -16.57 11.46 -1.69
CA SER A 97 -15.82 11.94 -2.84
C SER A 97 -16.79 12.59 -3.84
N GLU A 98 -16.38 13.67 -4.48
CA GLU A 98 -17.16 14.33 -5.53
C GLU A 98 -17.22 13.53 -6.84
N THR A 99 -16.57 12.39 -6.93
CA THR A 99 -16.62 11.53 -8.11
C THR A 99 -18.00 10.93 -8.28
N LYS A 100 -18.78 11.50 -9.18
CA LYS A 100 -20.11 10.98 -9.51
C LYS A 100 -19.99 9.77 -10.44
N GLY A 101 -20.30 8.59 -9.90
CA GLY A 101 -20.81 7.45 -10.69
C GLY A 101 -19.86 6.75 -11.67
N SER A 102 -18.60 7.16 -11.80
CA SER A 102 -17.69 6.48 -12.70
C SER A 102 -16.81 5.48 -11.93
N GLN A 103 -17.19 4.23 -11.97
CA GLN A 103 -16.44 3.15 -11.33
C GLN A 103 -14.95 3.12 -11.71
N PRO A 104 -14.55 3.25 -13.00
CA PRO A 104 -13.14 3.29 -13.37
C PRO A 104 -12.36 4.45 -12.76
N GLY A 105 -13.00 5.61 -12.65
CA GLY A 105 -12.37 6.82 -12.10
C GLY A 105 -12.23 6.80 -10.58
N ALA A 106 -13.01 5.98 -9.90
CA ALA A 106 -13.07 5.95 -8.44
C ALA A 106 -11.73 5.51 -7.80
N ALA A 107 -11.02 4.57 -8.40
CA ALA A 107 -9.68 4.19 -7.95
C ALA A 107 -8.69 5.35 -8.15
N ALA A 108 -8.69 5.96 -9.33
CA ALA A 108 -7.75 7.04 -9.66
C ALA A 108 -7.89 8.27 -8.76
N THR A 109 -9.07 8.49 -8.18
CA THR A 109 -9.38 9.66 -7.35
C THR A 109 -9.45 9.35 -5.85
N TRP A 110 -9.25 8.11 -5.43
CA TRP A 110 -9.41 7.71 -4.03
C TRP A 110 -8.44 8.40 -3.06
N LEU A 111 -7.20 8.63 -3.47
CA LEU A 111 -6.17 9.34 -2.69
C LEU A 111 -5.86 10.74 -3.23
N VAL A 112 -6.69 11.26 -4.13
CA VAL A 112 -6.45 12.52 -4.84
C VAL A 112 -7.69 13.38 -4.75
N ARG A 113 -7.52 14.70 -4.76
CA ARG A 113 -8.64 15.61 -4.97
C ARG A 113 -9.29 15.34 -6.33
N PRO A 114 -10.62 15.24 -6.43
CA PRO A 114 -11.30 15.10 -7.70
C PRO A 114 -10.93 16.22 -8.67
N CYS A 115 -10.87 15.90 -9.97
CA CYS A 115 -10.67 16.90 -11.01
C CYS A 115 -11.97 17.72 -11.17
N VAL A 116 -11.94 19.00 -10.82
CA VAL A 116 -13.12 19.87 -10.76
C VAL A 116 -13.57 20.38 -12.13
N GLU A 117 -12.74 20.28 -13.17
CA GLU A 117 -13.09 20.75 -14.50
C GLU A 117 -13.77 19.67 -15.35
N GLY A 118 -15.10 19.74 -15.34
CA GLY A 118 -15.95 18.96 -16.24
C GLY A 118 -16.02 17.47 -15.87
N ASP A 119 -17.20 16.91 -15.89
CA ASP A 119 -17.56 15.55 -15.44
C ASP A 119 -16.82 14.38 -16.16
N ARG A 120 -15.68 14.61 -16.76
CA ARG A 120 -14.89 13.60 -17.47
C ARG A 120 -13.42 13.74 -17.13
N ILE A 121 -12.89 12.69 -16.51
CA ILE A 121 -11.45 12.45 -16.48
C ILE A 121 -10.99 12.40 -17.93
N SER A 122 -10.27 13.41 -18.36
CA SER A 122 -9.85 13.53 -19.76
C SER A 122 -8.69 12.56 -20.04
N HIS A 123 -8.45 12.24 -21.31
CA HIS A 123 -7.28 11.45 -21.71
C HIS A 123 -5.94 12.09 -21.31
N VAL A 124 -5.93 13.38 -20.97
CA VAL A 124 -4.74 14.15 -20.58
C VAL A 124 -4.62 14.26 -19.06
N LYS A 125 -5.76 14.41 -18.35
CA LYS A 125 -5.82 14.49 -16.88
C LYS A 125 -6.53 13.26 -16.37
N GLN A 126 -5.79 12.32 -15.79
CA GLN A 126 -6.33 11.05 -15.33
C GLN A 126 -6.62 11.04 -13.82
N SER A 127 -6.02 11.97 -13.08
CA SER A 127 -6.28 12.19 -11.66
C SER A 127 -6.40 13.69 -11.37
N GLY A 128 -6.81 14.05 -10.14
CA GLY A 128 -6.92 15.44 -9.71
C GLY A 128 -5.60 16.08 -9.28
N GLY A 129 -4.47 15.39 -9.45
CA GLY A 129 -3.14 15.86 -9.02
C GLY A 129 -2.28 14.74 -8.44
N ALA A 130 -1.28 15.11 -7.66
CA ALA A 130 -0.49 14.16 -6.90
C ALA A 130 -1.34 13.54 -5.77
N SER A 131 -1.25 12.22 -5.61
CA SER A 131 -1.96 11.52 -4.53
C SER A 131 -1.32 11.76 -3.16
N MET A 132 -2.12 11.62 -2.11
CA MET A 132 -1.71 11.88 -0.72
C MET A 132 -0.46 11.08 -0.32
N ASP A 133 -0.38 9.81 -0.71
CA ASP A 133 0.79 8.96 -0.48
C ASP A 133 2.04 9.51 -1.17
N GLN A 134 1.93 10.02 -2.39
CA GLN A 134 3.07 10.57 -3.13
C GLN A 134 3.49 11.95 -2.61
N ILE A 135 2.56 12.77 -2.11
CA ILE A 135 2.88 14.01 -1.42
C ILE A 135 3.68 13.72 -0.15
N ILE A 136 3.28 12.73 0.63
CA ILE A 136 3.99 12.31 1.84
C ILE A 136 5.34 11.69 1.49
N ALA A 137 5.37 10.80 0.49
CA ALA A 137 6.58 10.15 0.00
C ALA A 137 7.65 11.17 -0.45
N SER A 138 7.25 12.24 -1.14
CA SER A 138 8.17 13.29 -1.57
C SER A 138 8.85 14.01 -0.40
N LYS A 139 8.11 14.18 0.73
CA LYS A 139 8.65 14.82 1.96
C LYS A 139 9.54 13.88 2.78
N LEU A 140 9.47 12.58 2.55
CA LEU A 140 10.25 11.57 3.25
C LEU A 140 11.32 10.92 2.38
N SER A 141 11.52 11.40 1.15
CA SER A 141 12.37 10.77 0.14
C SER A 141 13.85 10.68 0.50
N ASP A 142 14.32 11.51 1.44
CA ASP A 142 15.68 11.52 1.98
C ASP A 142 15.85 10.64 3.23
N LYS A 143 14.77 10.10 3.78
CA LYS A 143 14.77 9.35 5.05
C LYS A 143 14.90 7.84 4.85
N THR A 144 14.49 7.33 3.70
CA THR A 144 14.42 5.89 3.42
C THR A 144 14.98 5.55 2.03
N PRO A 145 15.50 4.33 1.81
CA PRO A 145 16.00 3.88 0.50
C PRO A 145 14.99 4.02 -0.64
N PHE A 146 13.71 3.77 -0.35
CA PHE A 146 12.61 3.94 -1.31
C PHE A 146 11.66 4.99 -0.79
N SER A 147 11.29 5.95 -1.63
CA SER A 147 10.32 6.98 -1.25
C SER A 147 8.95 6.38 -0.93
N SER A 148 8.54 5.37 -1.70
CA SER A 148 7.27 4.66 -1.51
C SER A 148 7.31 3.26 -2.14
N LEU A 149 6.28 2.44 -1.82
CA LEU A 149 6.06 1.10 -2.35
C LEU A 149 4.59 0.95 -2.75
N GLU A 150 4.33 0.77 -4.03
CA GLU A 150 2.99 0.61 -4.57
C GLU A 150 2.76 -0.83 -5.01
N LEU A 151 1.72 -1.44 -4.46
CA LEU A 151 1.39 -2.84 -4.67
C LEU A 151 -0.02 -3.03 -5.23
N ILE A 152 -0.20 -4.11 -5.98
CA ILE A 152 -1.50 -4.58 -6.47
C ILE A 152 -1.50 -6.09 -6.53
N SER A 153 -2.64 -6.74 -6.26
CA SER A 153 -2.73 -8.22 -6.29
C SER A 153 -2.98 -8.79 -7.68
N LYS A 154 -3.17 -7.97 -8.70
CA LYS A 154 -3.46 -8.45 -10.05
C LYS A 154 -2.59 -7.72 -11.06
N PRO A 155 -1.83 -8.45 -11.89
CA PRO A 155 -1.06 -7.82 -12.96
C PRO A 155 -1.99 -7.15 -13.97
N GLU A 156 -1.51 -6.08 -14.58
CA GLU A 156 -2.17 -5.50 -15.75
C GLU A 156 -2.10 -6.51 -16.88
N GLY A 157 -3.18 -6.77 -17.54
CA GLY A 157 -2.96 -7.53 -18.76
C GLY A 157 -4.11 -8.10 -19.51
N SER A 158 -5.28 -8.30 -19.03
CA SER A 158 -6.27 -8.89 -19.93
C SER A 158 -7.63 -8.22 -19.99
N PHE A 159 -7.96 -7.34 -19.10
CA PHE A 159 -9.34 -6.84 -19.08
C PHE A 159 -9.47 -5.34 -18.95
N ASN A 160 -8.75 -4.58 -19.37
CA ASN A 160 -8.95 -3.19 -19.60
C ASN A 160 -7.73 -2.31 -19.43
N LYS A 161 -7.45 -1.78 -20.50
CA LYS A 161 -6.50 -0.76 -20.88
C LYS A 161 -6.56 0.55 -20.07
N SER A 162 -7.36 0.62 -19.01
CA SER A 162 -7.50 1.84 -18.24
C SER A 162 -6.59 1.82 -17.02
N LEU A 163 -5.57 2.64 -17.03
CA LEU A 163 -4.73 2.98 -15.87
C LEU A 163 -5.56 3.50 -14.69
N LEU A 164 -6.76 4.02 -14.95
CA LEU A 164 -7.66 4.58 -13.94
C LEU A 164 -8.18 3.53 -12.96
N ARG A 165 -8.43 2.30 -13.43
CA ARG A 165 -8.97 1.21 -12.59
C ARG A 165 -7.94 0.59 -11.67
N SER A 166 -6.68 0.74 -12.01
CA SER A 166 -5.59 -0.03 -11.40
C SER A 166 -4.55 0.84 -10.73
N ASN A 167 -4.82 2.14 -10.53
CA ASN A 167 -3.93 3.05 -9.83
C ASN A 167 -4.67 3.91 -8.82
N ILE A 168 -4.13 3.96 -7.60
CA ILE A 168 -4.51 4.91 -6.56
C ILE A 168 -3.38 5.92 -6.28
N SER A 169 -2.18 5.65 -6.78
CA SER A 169 -0.97 6.45 -6.53
C SER A 169 -0.54 7.21 -7.78
N TRP A 170 -0.46 8.54 -7.68
CA TRP A 170 -0.19 9.44 -8.79
C TRP A 170 0.86 10.49 -8.41
N ARG A 171 1.86 10.68 -9.26
CA ARG A 171 2.87 11.75 -9.08
C ARG A 171 2.33 13.13 -9.42
N ASN A 172 1.45 13.18 -10.40
CA ASN A 172 0.74 14.36 -10.88
C ASN A 172 -0.55 13.94 -11.59
N GLU A 173 -1.25 14.86 -12.23
CA GLU A 173 -2.52 14.63 -12.91
C GLU A 173 -2.53 13.54 -14.00
N SER A 174 -1.37 13.19 -14.55
CA SER A 174 -1.25 12.28 -15.69
C SER A 174 -0.26 11.14 -15.52
N THR A 175 0.51 11.13 -14.44
CA THR A 175 1.61 10.17 -14.24
C THR A 175 1.30 9.23 -13.08
N PRO A 176 0.79 8.02 -13.34
CA PRO A 176 0.60 7.00 -12.32
C PRO A 176 1.94 6.44 -11.84
N VAL A 177 2.00 6.01 -10.59
CA VAL A 177 3.18 5.33 -10.07
C VAL A 177 3.12 3.85 -10.45
N PRO A 178 4.21 3.26 -10.98
CA PRO A 178 4.26 1.83 -11.29
C PRO A 178 4.06 0.96 -10.05
N ARG A 179 3.26 -0.09 -10.18
CA ARG A 179 2.91 -1.01 -9.10
C ARG A 179 3.60 -2.35 -9.28
N ILE A 180 3.88 -3.02 -8.17
CA ILE A 180 4.48 -4.34 -8.15
C ILE A 180 3.43 -5.34 -7.66
N TYR A 181 3.34 -6.48 -8.32
CA TYR A 181 2.40 -7.56 -8.01
C TYR A 181 3.09 -8.90 -7.72
N GLU A 182 4.38 -9.01 -7.97
CA GLU A 182 5.14 -10.23 -7.73
C GLU A 182 5.89 -10.15 -6.38
N PRO A 183 5.56 -11.01 -5.39
CA PRO A 183 6.16 -10.96 -4.05
C PRO A 183 7.68 -11.12 -4.06
N ARG A 184 8.21 -11.98 -4.94
CA ARG A 184 9.66 -12.18 -5.08
C ARG A 184 10.35 -10.90 -5.54
N ALA A 185 9.80 -10.20 -6.52
CA ALA A 185 10.37 -8.96 -7.02
C ALA A 185 10.37 -7.86 -5.94
N ILE A 186 9.34 -7.81 -5.09
CA ILE A 186 9.28 -6.88 -3.96
C ILE A 186 10.38 -7.24 -2.94
N TYR A 187 10.46 -8.51 -2.54
CA TYR A 187 11.46 -8.98 -1.60
C TYR A 187 12.88 -8.67 -2.09
N ASP A 188 13.18 -9.02 -3.33
CA ASP A 188 14.51 -8.81 -3.95
C ASP A 188 14.84 -7.31 -4.04
N ARG A 189 13.84 -6.46 -4.32
CA ARG A 189 14.00 -5.00 -4.29
C ARG A 189 14.32 -4.51 -2.88
N LEU A 190 13.57 -4.94 -1.86
CA LEU A 190 13.76 -4.52 -0.47
C LEU A 190 15.09 -4.99 0.12
N THR A 191 15.54 -6.19 -0.24
CA THR A 191 16.77 -6.78 0.26
C THR A 191 18.00 -6.49 -0.61
N GLY A 192 17.77 -6.00 -1.83
CA GLY A 192 18.82 -5.72 -2.82
C GLY A 192 19.41 -6.96 -3.47
N LEU A 193 18.68 -8.07 -3.47
CA LEU A 193 19.11 -9.29 -4.15
C LEU A 193 18.97 -9.20 -5.68
N SER A 194 18.11 -8.31 -6.17
CA SER A 194 17.90 -8.09 -7.61
C SER A 194 19.16 -7.65 -8.38
N ASN A 195 20.17 -7.12 -7.69
CA ASN A 195 21.38 -6.57 -8.31
C ASN A 195 22.60 -7.50 -8.24
N GLN A 196 22.45 -8.75 -7.79
CA GLN A 196 23.61 -9.66 -7.68
C GLN A 196 24.17 -10.11 -9.05
N ASN A 197 23.40 -9.98 -10.13
CA ASN A 197 23.78 -10.42 -11.48
C ASN A 197 23.91 -9.27 -12.50
N GLN A 198 23.75 -8.00 -12.10
CA GLN A 198 23.95 -6.88 -13.02
C GLN A 198 25.10 -6.00 -12.53
N ASP A 199 26.11 -5.87 -13.37
CA ASP A 199 27.24 -4.99 -13.15
C ASP A 199 26.73 -3.55 -13.07
N SER A 200 26.84 -2.92 -11.89
CA SER A 200 26.36 -1.56 -11.63
C SER A 200 26.99 -0.53 -12.59
N SER A 201 28.16 -0.83 -13.12
CA SER A 201 28.84 -0.01 -14.12
C SER A 201 28.10 0.02 -15.46
N GLN A 202 27.51 -1.09 -15.90
CA GLN A 202 26.74 -1.16 -17.14
C GLN A 202 25.42 -0.40 -17.04
N ILE A 203 24.74 -0.46 -15.91
CA ILE A 203 23.46 0.24 -15.69
C ILE A 203 23.69 1.76 -15.64
N ASN A 204 24.73 2.23 -14.95
CA ASN A 204 25.08 3.64 -14.91
C ASN A 204 25.43 4.15 -16.32
N SER A 205 26.14 3.38 -17.13
CA SER A 205 26.47 3.70 -18.52
C SER A 205 25.22 3.81 -19.42
N ILE A 206 24.22 2.94 -19.23
CA ILE A 206 22.95 3.00 -19.97
C ILE A 206 22.15 4.23 -19.57
N LEU A 207 22.04 4.52 -18.27
CA LEU A 207 21.33 5.70 -17.76
C LEU A 207 21.95 7.00 -18.25
N ASP A 208 23.29 7.11 -18.25
CA ASP A 208 24.02 8.27 -18.75
C ASP A 208 23.77 8.49 -20.25
N THR A 209 23.74 7.41 -21.03
CA THR A 209 23.45 7.46 -22.47
C THR A 209 22.03 7.94 -22.73
N VAL A 210 21.05 7.36 -22.02
CA VAL A 210 19.63 7.72 -22.14
C VAL A 210 19.40 9.18 -21.74
N LEU A 211 20.05 9.65 -20.67
CA LEU A 211 19.97 11.05 -20.21
C LEU A 211 20.58 12.02 -21.24
N THR A 212 21.65 11.63 -21.92
CA THR A 212 22.29 12.45 -22.94
C THR A 212 21.39 12.59 -24.16
N ASP A 213 20.87 11.48 -24.67
CA ASP A 213 19.94 11.46 -25.82
C ASP A 213 18.66 12.25 -25.52
N ALA A 214 18.12 12.12 -24.33
CA ALA A 214 16.92 12.83 -23.93
C ALA A 214 17.16 14.33 -23.72
N LYS A 215 18.34 14.77 -23.27
CA LYS A 215 18.72 16.20 -23.22
C LYS A 215 18.80 16.81 -24.61
N ASP A 216 19.28 16.06 -25.60
CA ASP A 216 19.35 16.54 -26.97
C ASP A 216 17.98 16.56 -27.63
N LEU A 217 17.12 15.61 -27.35
CA LEU A 217 15.72 15.61 -27.76
C LEU A 217 14.97 16.82 -27.17
N ARG A 218 15.19 17.15 -25.88
CA ARG A 218 14.58 18.31 -25.23
C ARG A 218 14.82 19.64 -25.96
N LYS A 219 15.98 19.82 -26.53
CA LYS A 219 16.31 21.04 -27.33
C LYS A 219 15.49 21.16 -28.61
N ARG A 220 14.91 20.06 -29.11
CA ARG A 220 14.27 19.91 -30.40
C ARG A 220 12.76 19.83 -30.35
N VAL A 221 12.16 19.77 -29.18
CA VAL A 221 10.71 19.60 -28.96
C VAL A 221 10.07 20.87 -28.39
N GLY A 222 8.75 20.98 -28.54
CA GLY A 222 7.95 22.09 -28.02
C GLY A 222 7.86 22.11 -26.49
N LYS A 223 7.37 23.23 -25.93
CA LYS A 223 7.35 23.48 -24.48
C LYS A 223 6.63 22.39 -23.66
N ALA A 224 5.52 21.86 -24.18
CA ALA A 224 4.78 20.78 -23.50
C ALA A 224 5.60 19.50 -23.38
N ASP A 225 6.33 19.12 -24.43
CA ASP A 225 7.17 17.94 -24.44
C ASP A 225 8.47 18.16 -23.65
N GLN A 226 8.96 19.40 -23.56
CA GLN A 226 10.07 19.74 -22.66
C GLN A 226 9.71 19.47 -21.20
N ASN A 227 8.49 19.83 -20.78
CA ASN A 227 8.01 19.54 -19.43
C ASN A 227 7.93 18.02 -19.16
N ARG A 228 7.43 17.24 -20.13
CA ARG A 228 7.39 15.77 -20.03
C ARG A 228 8.79 15.15 -19.95
N LEU A 229 9.75 15.69 -20.68
CA LEU A 229 11.14 15.25 -20.59
C LEU A 229 11.78 15.65 -19.27
N ASP A 230 11.45 16.81 -18.70
CA ASP A 230 11.93 17.22 -17.38
C ASP A 230 11.39 16.27 -16.29
N GLU A 231 10.12 15.88 -16.36
CA GLU A 231 9.53 14.84 -15.49
C GLU A 231 10.24 13.49 -15.66
N TYR A 232 10.55 13.11 -16.90
CA TYR A 232 11.33 11.91 -17.20
C TYR A 232 12.73 11.97 -16.58
N PHE A 233 13.44 13.10 -16.69
CA PHE A 233 14.75 13.30 -16.05
C PHE A 233 14.69 13.18 -14.52
N GLU A 234 13.66 13.75 -13.90
CA GLU A 234 13.45 13.62 -12.45
C GLU A 234 13.20 12.16 -12.07
N ALA A 235 12.42 11.42 -12.85
CA ALA A 235 12.19 9.99 -12.62
C ALA A 235 13.51 9.18 -12.73
N VAL A 236 14.33 9.43 -13.74
CA VAL A 236 15.65 8.77 -13.91
C VAL A 236 16.59 9.13 -12.76
N ARG A 237 16.68 10.40 -12.38
CA ARG A 237 17.49 10.83 -11.21
C ARG A 237 17.00 10.21 -9.91
N SER A 238 15.69 10.02 -9.74
CA SER A 238 15.12 9.30 -8.60
C SER A 238 15.60 7.85 -8.57
N VAL A 239 15.68 7.18 -9.72
CA VAL A 239 16.22 5.83 -9.85
C VAL A 239 17.71 5.81 -9.51
N GLU A 240 18.51 6.75 -10.02
CA GLU A 240 19.94 6.87 -9.69
C GLU A 240 20.18 7.09 -8.19
N LYS A 241 19.41 7.99 -7.56
CA LYS A 241 19.44 8.23 -6.13
C LYS A 241 19.08 6.98 -5.33
N GLN A 242 18.05 6.26 -5.77
CA GLN A 242 17.66 4.98 -5.19
C GLN A 242 18.75 3.93 -5.34
N MET A 243 19.40 3.84 -6.50
CA MET A 243 20.51 2.93 -6.73
C MET A 243 21.74 3.28 -5.86
N SER A 244 22.06 4.55 -5.71
CA SER A 244 23.17 5.02 -4.85
C SER A 244 22.87 4.82 -3.36
N ALA A 245 21.64 5.10 -2.91
CA ALA A 245 21.16 4.80 -1.55
C ALA A 245 21.15 3.29 -1.28
N MET A 246 20.95 2.50 -2.32
CA MET A 246 21.00 1.04 -2.29
C MET A 246 22.42 0.48 -2.00
N ALA A 247 23.46 1.22 -2.17
CA ALA A 247 24.85 0.83 -1.84
C ALA A 247 25.22 1.10 -0.37
N SER A 248 24.36 1.76 0.41
CA SER A 248 24.67 2.26 1.75
C SER A 248 24.40 1.25 2.90
N THR A 249 24.93 1.57 4.09
CA THR A 249 24.89 0.79 5.35
C THR A 249 23.46 0.41 5.81
N SER A 250 22.43 1.13 5.37
CA SER A 250 21.02 0.84 5.66
C SER A 250 20.56 -0.54 5.15
N ARG A 251 21.18 -1.03 4.05
CA ARG A 251 20.88 -2.34 3.46
C ARG A 251 21.32 -3.53 4.30
N ALA A 252 22.43 -3.41 5.02
CA ALA A 252 22.91 -4.50 5.87
C ALA A 252 21.87 -4.80 6.97
N ASN A 253 21.28 -3.75 7.56
CA ASN A 253 20.22 -3.86 8.57
C ASN A 253 18.92 -4.43 7.97
N ALA A 254 18.55 -4.01 6.76
CA ALA A 254 17.38 -4.53 6.06
C ALA A 254 17.55 -6.02 5.73
N ARG A 255 18.71 -6.44 5.24
CA ARG A 255 19.02 -7.85 4.97
C ARG A 255 18.97 -8.73 6.22
N GLN A 256 19.45 -8.24 7.36
CA GLN A 256 19.41 -8.99 8.61
C GLN A 256 17.97 -9.20 9.11
N LYS A 257 17.14 -8.17 9.08
CA LYS A 257 15.72 -8.29 9.41
C LYS A 257 15.00 -9.18 8.38
N ALA A 258 15.31 -9.03 7.10
CA ALA A 258 14.76 -9.84 6.02
C ALA A 258 15.13 -11.33 6.12
N ALA A 259 16.24 -11.69 6.75
CA ALA A 259 16.61 -13.08 6.97
C ALA A 259 15.60 -13.87 7.81
N THR A 260 14.77 -13.18 8.60
CA THR A 260 13.64 -13.79 9.36
C THR A 260 12.38 -14.00 8.51
N PHE A 261 12.34 -13.42 7.30
CA PHE A 261 11.29 -13.64 6.32
C PHE A 261 11.81 -14.58 5.24
N PRO A 262 11.15 -15.71 5.00
CA PRO A 262 11.56 -16.58 3.91
C PRO A 262 11.42 -15.84 2.58
N ARG A 263 12.41 -16.01 1.70
CA ARG A 263 12.35 -15.46 0.34
C ARG A 263 11.16 -16.07 -0.40
N PRO A 264 10.23 -15.30 -0.94
CA PRO A 264 9.08 -15.83 -1.66
C PRO A 264 9.48 -16.72 -2.85
N PRO A 265 8.65 -17.71 -3.22
CA PRO A 265 8.81 -18.45 -4.46
C PRO A 265 8.70 -17.52 -5.67
N GLU A 266 9.15 -17.97 -6.84
CA GLU A 266 8.96 -17.23 -8.09
C GLU A 266 7.48 -17.24 -8.51
N GLY A 267 7.07 -16.18 -9.20
CA GLY A 267 5.72 -16.02 -9.72
C GLY A 267 4.70 -15.62 -8.66
N ILE A 268 3.44 -15.74 -9.04
CA ILE A 268 2.28 -15.43 -8.22
C ILE A 268 1.75 -16.75 -7.67
N PRO A 269 1.59 -16.91 -6.33
CA PRO A 269 0.95 -18.09 -5.76
C PRO A 269 -0.45 -18.33 -6.31
N GLU A 270 -0.79 -19.59 -6.60
CA GLU A 270 -2.13 -19.98 -7.09
C GLU A 270 -3.19 -19.74 -6.01
N ASP A 271 -2.89 -20.06 -4.75
CA ASP A 271 -3.80 -19.78 -3.64
C ASP A 271 -3.84 -18.28 -3.34
N TYR A 272 -4.99 -17.68 -3.58
CA TYR A 272 -5.17 -16.24 -3.42
C TYR A 272 -4.99 -15.75 -1.98
N THR A 273 -5.36 -16.56 -0.98
CA THR A 273 -5.16 -16.23 0.44
C THR A 273 -3.68 -16.12 0.77
N SER A 274 -2.91 -17.12 0.39
CA SER A 274 -1.45 -17.13 0.55
C SER A 274 -0.80 -15.98 -0.20
N TYR A 275 -1.28 -15.67 -1.40
CA TYR A 275 -0.78 -14.56 -2.19
C TYR A 275 -1.03 -13.21 -1.51
N LEU A 276 -2.27 -12.92 -1.07
CA LEU A 276 -2.58 -11.67 -0.37
C LEU A 276 -1.76 -11.51 0.92
N ARG A 277 -1.66 -12.58 1.71
CA ARG A 277 -0.87 -12.55 2.96
C ARG A 277 0.61 -12.30 2.68
N LEU A 278 1.15 -12.91 1.64
CA LEU A 278 2.53 -12.68 1.24
C LEU A 278 2.76 -11.24 0.78
N MET A 279 1.82 -10.63 0.04
CA MET A 279 1.89 -9.22 -0.34
C MET A 279 1.84 -8.30 0.89
N PHE A 280 0.98 -8.59 1.87
CA PHE A 280 0.96 -7.88 3.15
C PHE A 280 2.26 -8.08 3.94
N ASP A 281 2.83 -9.27 3.95
CA ASP A 281 4.12 -9.52 4.59
C ASP A 281 5.25 -8.72 3.94
N MET A 282 5.19 -8.45 2.63
CA MET A 282 6.13 -7.54 1.97
C MET A 282 5.98 -6.09 2.43
N MET A 283 4.76 -5.61 2.68
CA MET A 283 4.54 -4.30 3.30
C MET A 283 5.09 -4.26 4.73
N VAL A 284 4.82 -5.30 5.52
CA VAL A 284 5.37 -5.44 6.88
C VAL A 284 6.89 -5.40 6.85
N LEU A 285 7.52 -6.16 5.96
CA LEU A 285 8.97 -6.18 5.79
C LEU A 285 9.52 -4.79 5.44
N ALA A 286 8.88 -4.10 4.48
CA ALA A 286 9.27 -2.76 4.06
C ALA A 286 9.26 -1.76 5.22
N TYR A 287 8.23 -1.80 6.07
CA TYR A 287 8.12 -0.94 7.26
C TYR A 287 9.09 -1.34 8.37
N TRP A 288 9.23 -2.63 8.65
CA TRP A 288 10.11 -3.12 9.71
C TRP A 288 11.59 -2.87 9.42
N THR A 289 11.98 -2.96 8.15
CA THR A 289 13.34 -2.63 7.70
C THR A 289 13.59 -1.14 7.53
N ASP A 290 12.56 -0.30 7.66
CA ASP A 290 12.56 1.13 7.31
C ASP A 290 13.05 1.37 5.86
N SER A 291 12.78 0.40 4.97
CA SER A 291 13.10 0.52 3.55
C SER A 291 12.23 1.56 2.86
N THR A 292 10.98 1.70 3.31
CA THR A 292 10.09 2.82 3.03
C THR A 292 9.17 3.09 4.22
N ARG A 293 8.64 4.30 4.30
CA ARG A 293 7.63 4.71 5.28
C ARG A 293 6.26 4.96 4.66
N VAL A 294 6.15 4.79 3.35
CA VAL A 294 4.90 4.97 2.60
C VAL A 294 4.66 3.77 1.72
N ALA A 295 3.51 3.12 1.86
CA ALA A 295 3.13 2.02 0.98
C ALA A 295 1.63 2.03 0.67
N THR A 296 1.28 1.63 -0.54
CA THR A 296 -0.11 1.43 -0.96
C THR A 296 -0.31 0.02 -1.47
N PHE A 297 -1.48 -0.56 -1.21
CA PHE A 297 -1.84 -1.86 -1.72
C PHE A 297 -3.29 -1.90 -2.21
N MET A 298 -3.48 -2.15 -3.48
CA MET A 298 -4.77 -2.45 -4.07
C MET A 298 -5.04 -3.95 -3.98
N LEU A 299 -6.08 -4.36 -3.24
CA LEU A 299 -6.46 -5.77 -3.09
C LEU A 299 -6.86 -6.40 -4.42
N ASP A 300 -7.38 -5.60 -5.34
CA ASP A 300 -7.51 -5.87 -6.77
C ASP A 300 -7.70 -4.52 -7.49
N HIS A 301 -7.77 -4.53 -8.82
CA HIS A 301 -8.16 -3.33 -9.58
C HIS A 301 -9.66 -3.05 -9.40
N GLU A 302 -10.09 -1.81 -9.57
CA GLU A 302 -11.52 -1.48 -9.60
C GLU A 302 -12.23 -2.23 -10.71
N GLN A 303 -13.47 -2.64 -10.49
CA GLN A 303 -14.21 -3.56 -11.36
C GLN A 303 -13.49 -4.93 -11.48
N SER A 304 -13.04 -5.47 -10.35
CA SER A 304 -12.34 -6.75 -10.34
C SER A 304 -13.20 -7.88 -10.95
N ASN A 305 -12.70 -8.46 -12.00
CA ASN A 305 -13.28 -9.63 -12.64
C ASN A 305 -12.68 -10.96 -12.10
N ARG A 306 -12.16 -10.93 -10.86
CA ARG A 306 -11.66 -12.12 -10.18
C ARG A 306 -12.84 -13.03 -9.84
N TYR A 307 -12.75 -14.29 -10.22
CA TYR A 307 -13.63 -15.31 -9.68
C TYR A 307 -13.30 -15.55 -8.21
N VAL A 308 -14.33 -15.55 -7.37
CA VAL A 308 -14.19 -15.65 -5.91
C VAL A 308 -14.79 -16.94 -5.35
N ASP A 309 -14.83 -17.98 -6.19
CA ASP A 309 -15.36 -19.31 -5.85
C ASP A 309 -14.53 -20.01 -4.77
N PHE A 310 -13.34 -19.54 -4.47
CA PHE A 310 -12.51 -19.98 -3.34
C PHE A 310 -13.08 -19.55 -1.97
N VAL A 311 -14.01 -18.58 -1.94
CA VAL A 311 -14.73 -18.20 -0.71
C VAL A 311 -15.89 -19.20 -0.50
N PRO A 312 -15.99 -19.89 0.64
CA PRO A 312 -17.01 -20.92 0.86
C PRO A 312 -18.44 -20.41 0.65
N GLY A 313 -19.16 -21.07 -0.27
CA GLY A 313 -20.54 -20.74 -0.59
C GLY A 313 -20.73 -19.46 -1.41
N VAL A 314 -19.69 -19.03 -2.10
CA VAL A 314 -19.70 -17.92 -3.06
C VAL A 314 -19.45 -18.47 -4.47
N LYS A 315 -20.04 -17.87 -5.50
CA LYS A 315 -19.84 -18.20 -6.92
C LYS A 315 -19.79 -16.93 -7.75
N GLY A 316 -18.96 -16.95 -8.78
CA GLY A 316 -18.88 -15.92 -9.81
C GLY A 316 -17.84 -14.85 -9.54
N MET A 317 -17.88 -13.82 -10.39
CA MET A 317 -16.92 -12.72 -10.33
C MET A 317 -17.26 -11.71 -9.25
N TRP A 318 -16.23 -11.15 -8.62
CA TRP A 318 -16.38 -10.15 -7.57
C TRP A 318 -17.16 -8.93 -8.04
N HIS A 319 -16.84 -8.36 -9.21
CA HIS A 319 -17.58 -7.22 -9.77
C HIS A 319 -19.05 -7.56 -9.99
N ALA A 320 -19.35 -8.74 -10.57
CA ALA A 320 -20.73 -9.20 -10.75
C ALA A 320 -21.48 -9.28 -9.42
N LEU A 321 -20.85 -9.78 -8.37
CA LEU A 321 -21.43 -9.85 -7.03
C LEU A 321 -21.71 -8.48 -6.42
N SER A 322 -20.87 -7.46 -6.69
CA SER A 322 -21.10 -6.11 -6.18
C SER A 322 -22.36 -5.46 -6.77
N HIS A 323 -22.73 -5.81 -8.00
CA HIS A 323 -24.03 -5.46 -8.61
C HIS A 323 -25.14 -6.41 -8.15
N TRP A 324 -25.34 -6.48 -6.84
CA TRP A 324 -26.14 -7.51 -6.19
C TRP A 324 -27.65 -7.48 -6.52
N ARG A 325 -28.16 -6.37 -7.05
CA ARG A 325 -29.56 -6.29 -7.52
C ARG A 325 -29.78 -6.95 -8.87
N ASP A 326 -28.76 -7.07 -9.71
CA ASP A 326 -28.84 -7.80 -10.96
C ASP A 326 -28.51 -9.29 -10.75
N ILE A 327 -29.51 -10.12 -10.62
CA ILE A 327 -29.36 -11.57 -10.44
C ILE A 327 -29.13 -12.32 -11.75
N SER A 328 -29.27 -11.65 -12.89
CA SER A 328 -29.11 -12.27 -14.22
C SER A 328 -27.64 -12.53 -14.59
N GLY A 329 -26.71 -11.79 -13.96
CA GLY A 329 -25.28 -11.81 -14.30
C GLY A 329 -24.98 -11.22 -15.67
N MET A 330 -25.90 -10.47 -16.25
CA MET A 330 -25.79 -9.92 -17.62
C MET A 330 -25.21 -8.50 -17.66
N SER A 331 -24.72 -7.97 -16.54
CA SER A 331 -24.08 -6.66 -16.59
C SER A 331 -22.73 -6.73 -17.33
N ILE A 332 -22.42 -5.68 -18.00
CA ILE A 332 -21.57 -5.46 -19.19
C ILE A 332 -20.21 -6.19 -19.26
N ASP A 333 -19.64 -6.60 -18.16
CA ASP A 333 -18.32 -7.25 -18.11
C ASP A 333 -18.37 -8.59 -17.36
N ASP A 334 -19.55 -9.13 -17.10
CA ASP A 334 -19.75 -10.23 -16.20
C ASP A 334 -19.88 -11.56 -16.93
N ASP A 335 -19.49 -12.62 -16.24
CA ASP A 335 -19.73 -13.98 -16.68
C ASP A 335 -21.22 -14.29 -16.72
N ALA A 336 -21.80 -14.25 -17.92
CA ALA A 336 -23.20 -14.57 -18.16
C ALA A 336 -23.57 -16.01 -17.76
N SER A 337 -22.59 -16.85 -17.39
CA SER A 337 -22.79 -18.21 -16.91
C SER A 337 -23.26 -18.27 -15.46
N THR A 338 -22.93 -17.28 -14.64
CA THR A 338 -23.30 -17.26 -13.22
C THR A 338 -24.70 -16.65 -13.00
N ARG A 339 -25.58 -17.41 -12.39
CA ARG A 339 -26.94 -17.03 -12.04
C ARG A 339 -27.17 -17.17 -10.54
N TRP A 340 -27.95 -16.27 -9.96
CA TRP A 340 -28.34 -16.33 -8.55
C TRP A 340 -29.83 -16.53 -8.42
N SER A 341 -30.26 -17.28 -7.42
CA SER A 341 -31.68 -17.62 -7.20
C SER A 341 -32.50 -16.43 -6.67
N SER A 342 -31.86 -15.47 -5.99
CA SER A 342 -32.49 -14.25 -5.50
C SER A 342 -31.46 -13.16 -5.21
N ILE A 343 -31.94 -11.94 -5.04
CA ILE A 343 -31.17 -10.78 -4.61
C ILE A 343 -30.50 -11.06 -3.26
N ASP A 344 -31.24 -11.60 -2.29
CA ASP A 344 -30.70 -11.90 -0.95
C ASP A 344 -29.55 -12.92 -0.99
N VAL A 345 -29.67 -13.94 -1.84
CA VAL A 345 -28.59 -14.93 -2.02
C VAL A 345 -27.34 -14.26 -2.57
N LYS A 346 -27.49 -13.44 -3.61
CA LYS A 346 -26.35 -12.73 -4.23
C LYS A 346 -25.74 -11.72 -3.25
N TYR A 347 -26.56 -10.94 -2.57
CA TYR A 347 -26.09 -9.95 -1.58
C TYR A 347 -25.35 -10.61 -0.43
N ASN A 348 -25.85 -11.75 0.09
CA ASN A 348 -25.14 -12.48 1.13
C ASN A 348 -23.80 -13.06 0.64
N GLN A 349 -23.71 -13.50 -0.61
CA GLN A 349 -22.43 -13.92 -1.20
C GLN A 349 -21.47 -12.73 -1.34
N TYR A 350 -21.94 -11.57 -1.77
CA TYR A 350 -21.12 -10.35 -1.81
C TYR A 350 -20.57 -10.01 -0.43
N LYS A 351 -21.41 -10.04 0.63
CA LYS A 351 -20.94 -9.79 2.01
C LYS A 351 -19.90 -10.79 2.50
N LYS A 352 -19.98 -12.06 2.08
CA LYS A 352 -18.95 -13.07 2.39
C LYS A 352 -17.60 -12.74 1.72
N VAL A 353 -17.62 -12.18 0.52
CA VAL A 353 -16.39 -11.69 -0.13
C VAL A 353 -15.77 -10.55 0.67
N ILE A 354 -16.60 -9.64 1.20
CA ILE A 354 -16.13 -8.55 2.07
C ILE A 354 -15.54 -9.11 3.37
N GLU A 355 -16.23 -10.04 4.04
CA GLU A 355 -15.75 -10.71 5.26
C GLU A 355 -14.39 -11.37 5.02
N TYR A 356 -14.24 -12.11 3.93
CA TYR A 356 -12.98 -12.74 3.55
C TYR A 356 -11.83 -11.71 3.43
N HIS A 357 -12.06 -10.58 2.77
CA HIS A 357 -11.03 -9.55 2.63
C HIS A 357 -10.75 -8.82 3.95
N HIS A 358 -11.76 -8.63 4.80
CA HIS A 358 -11.57 -8.12 6.16
C HIS A 358 -10.65 -9.04 6.98
N GLU A 359 -10.75 -10.36 6.84
CA GLU A 359 -9.83 -11.31 7.48
C GLU A 359 -8.37 -11.11 7.02
N GLN A 360 -8.15 -10.88 5.72
CA GLN A 360 -6.81 -10.66 5.20
C GLN A 360 -6.22 -9.31 5.67
N VAL A 361 -7.05 -8.27 5.75
CA VAL A 361 -6.64 -6.96 6.30
C VAL A 361 -6.36 -7.05 7.81
N ALA A 362 -7.19 -7.78 8.56
CA ALA A 362 -6.95 -8.04 9.98
C ALA A 362 -5.65 -8.83 10.21
N TYR A 363 -5.34 -9.80 9.32
CA TYR A 363 -4.03 -10.46 9.33
C TYR A 363 -2.89 -9.44 9.23
N PHE A 364 -2.95 -8.51 8.29
CA PHE A 364 -1.93 -7.47 8.11
C PHE A 364 -1.76 -6.62 9.38
N PHE A 365 -2.86 -6.14 9.99
CA PHE A 365 -2.79 -5.32 11.19
C PHE A 365 -2.20 -6.11 12.38
N ASN A 366 -2.57 -7.38 12.53
CA ASN A 366 -1.99 -8.24 13.55
C ASN A 366 -0.49 -8.50 13.32
N ARG A 367 -0.05 -8.64 12.07
CA ARG A 367 1.38 -8.76 11.74
C ARG A 367 2.15 -7.51 12.20
N LEU A 368 1.63 -6.30 11.91
CA LEU A 368 2.24 -5.06 12.38
C LEU A 368 2.24 -4.95 13.90
N LYS A 369 1.12 -5.30 14.56
CA LYS A 369 0.96 -5.24 16.01
C LYS A 369 1.93 -6.16 16.76
N ASN A 370 2.24 -7.32 16.19
CA ASN A 370 3.12 -8.32 16.80
C ASN A 370 4.62 -7.98 16.68
N ILE A 371 5.00 -6.99 15.87
CA ILE A 371 6.39 -6.55 15.74
C ILE A 371 6.68 -5.44 16.75
N LYS A 372 7.51 -5.74 17.73
CA LYS A 372 7.93 -4.78 18.76
C LYS A 372 8.85 -3.70 18.17
N GLU A 373 8.65 -2.47 18.61
CA GLU A 373 9.44 -1.29 18.25
C GLU A 373 9.61 -0.38 19.48
N GLY A 374 10.68 -0.60 20.24
CA GLY A 374 10.85 0.00 21.56
C GLY A 374 9.75 -0.46 22.54
N GLU A 375 9.15 0.49 23.24
CA GLU A 375 8.04 0.26 24.17
C GLU A 375 6.67 0.09 23.47
N SER A 376 6.62 0.27 22.15
CA SER A 376 5.42 0.16 21.32
C SER A 376 5.53 -0.98 20.31
N ASN A 377 4.78 -0.94 19.26
CA ASN A 377 4.83 -1.88 18.14
C ASN A 377 4.71 -1.15 16.80
N LEU A 378 4.92 -1.89 15.72
CA LEU A 378 4.94 -1.30 14.39
C LEU A 378 3.56 -0.72 13.98
N LEU A 379 2.44 -1.30 14.47
CA LEU A 379 1.10 -0.76 14.23
C LEU A 379 0.88 0.56 14.97
N ASP A 380 1.31 0.66 16.25
CA ASP A 380 1.20 1.91 17.02
C ASP A 380 1.95 3.08 16.34
N ASN A 381 3.05 2.77 15.67
CA ASN A 381 3.85 3.73 14.90
C ASN A 381 3.45 3.84 13.44
N SER A 382 2.26 3.37 13.09
CA SER A 382 1.70 3.44 11.75
C SER A 382 0.37 4.18 11.72
N LEU A 383 0.03 4.65 10.51
CA LEU A 383 -1.26 5.18 10.12
C LEU A 383 -1.69 4.44 8.85
N ILE A 384 -2.56 3.45 8.97
CA ILE A 384 -3.00 2.65 7.83
C ILE A 384 -4.44 2.96 7.52
N LEU A 385 -4.68 3.61 6.39
CA LEU A 385 -6.01 3.81 5.83
C LEU A 385 -6.45 2.55 5.10
N TYR A 386 -7.59 2.00 5.47
CA TYR A 386 -8.30 0.94 4.75
C TYR A 386 -9.67 1.42 4.36
N GLY A 387 -10.08 1.20 3.13
CA GLY A 387 -11.39 1.62 2.67
C GLY A 387 -11.68 1.29 1.22
N ALA A 388 -12.84 1.72 0.77
CA ALA A 388 -13.34 1.51 -0.58
C ALA A 388 -13.85 2.82 -1.18
N PRO A 389 -13.92 2.92 -2.52
CA PRO A 389 -14.35 4.13 -3.21
C PRO A 389 -15.87 4.31 -3.19
N PHE A 390 -16.61 3.27 -2.80
CA PHE A 390 -18.06 3.28 -2.76
C PHE A 390 -18.58 2.73 -1.43
N ASN A 391 -19.66 3.34 -0.96
CA ASN A 391 -20.47 2.86 0.14
C ASN A 391 -21.33 1.66 -0.27
N ASP A 392 -21.75 1.62 -1.53
CA ASP A 392 -22.48 0.51 -2.12
C ASP A 392 -21.99 0.28 -3.55
N GLY A 393 -21.53 -0.93 -3.84
CA GLY A 393 -21.01 -1.28 -5.15
C GLY A 393 -22.08 -1.41 -6.24
N ASN A 394 -23.35 -1.59 -5.87
CA ASN A 394 -24.46 -1.64 -6.84
C ASN A 394 -24.85 -0.25 -7.34
N GLU A 395 -24.94 0.71 -6.42
CA GLU A 395 -25.37 2.08 -6.70
C GLU A 395 -24.19 3.03 -6.97
N HIS A 396 -22.96 2.58 -6.79
CA HIS A 396 -21.74 3.41 -6.87
C HIS A 396 -21.82 4.67 -6.02
N ILE A 397 -22.29 4.52 -4.78
CA ILE A 397 -22.48 5.64 -3.86
C ILE A 397 -21.13 6.13 -3.36
N SER A 398 -20.76 7.35 -3.72
CA SER A 398 -19.48 7.99 -3.39
C SER A 398 -19.53 8.90 -2.15
N TYR A 399 -20.60 8.90 -1.40
CA TYR A 399 -20.70 9.59 -0.11
C TYR A 399 -20.75 8.60 1.05
N ASN A 400 -20.37 9.07 2.25
CA ASN A 400 -20.24 8.26 3.44
C ASN A 400 -19.43 6.99 3.17
N LEU A 401 -18.23 7.19 2.60
CA LEU A 401 -17.36 6.12 2.18
C LEU A 401 -16.95 5.22 3.37
N PRO A 402 -16.81 3.92 3.14
CA PRO A 402 -16.27 3.02 4.15
C PRO A 402 -14.78 3.29 4.36
N MET A 403 -14.45 3.86 5.52
CA MET A 403 -13.06 4.18 5.88
C MET A 403 -12.75 3.74 7.30
N MET A 404 -11.61 3.08 7.45
CA MET A 404 -11.03 2.68 8.71
C MET A 404 -9.55 3.07 8.75
N ILE A 405 -9.11 3.65 9.85
CA ILE A 405 -7.69 3.92 10.11
C ILE A 405 -7.24 2.97 11.21
N ALA A 406 -6.15 2.23 10.96
CA ALA A 406 -5.49 1.42 11.96
C ALA A 406 -4.17 2.05 12.41
N GLY A 407 -3.86 1.91 13.70
CA GLY A 407 -2.66 2.43 14.33
C GLY A 407 -2.87 3.74 15.06
N ARG A 408 -1.78 4.26 15.65
CA ARG A 408 -1.79 5.44 16.54
C ARG A 408 -0.93 6.58 16.01
N ALA A 409 -0.25 6.42 14.87
CA ALA A 409 0.71 7.39 14.34
C ALA A 409 1.70 7.89 15.41
N GLY A 410 2.29 6.96 16.18
CA GLY A 410 3.18 7.31 17.28
C GLY A 410 2.49 8.03 18.46
N GLY A 411 1.22 7.73 18.70
CA GLY A 411 0.41 8.33 19.77
C GLY A 411 -0.35 9.61 19.37
N LYS A 412 -0.28 10.04 18.10
CA LYS A 412 -0.98 11.23 17.60
C LYS A 412 -2.45 11.00 17.29
N ILE A 413 -2.86 9.74 17.16
CA ILE A 413 -4.25 9.33 16.91
C ILE A 413 -4.75 8.45 18.05
N LEU A 414 -6.00 8.67 18.43
CA LEU A 414 -6.69 7.88 19.45
C LEU A 414 -7.67 6.92 18.75
N PRO A 415 -7.34 5.64 18.57
CA PRO A 415 -8.25 4.65 18.00
C PRO A 415 -9.29 4.13 19.02
N GLY A 416 -10.03 3.09 18.65
CA GLY A 416 -11.08 2.49 19.48
C GLY A 416 -12.42 3.23 19.39
N ARG A 417 -12.63 4.03 18.34
CA ARG A 417 -13.80 4.90 18.18
C ARG A 417 -14.25 5.04 16.73
N GLU A 418 -15.45 5.56 16.57
CA GLU A 418 -15.96 6.11 15.30
C GLU A 418 -15.96 7.63 15.39
N LEU A 419 -15.49 8.29 14.33
CA LEU A 419 -15.65 9.71 14.08
C LEU A 419 -16.70 9.91 13.01
N GLU A 420 -17.78 10.56 13.36
CA GLU A 420 -18.86 10.88 12.42
C GLU A 420 -18.80 12.36 12.05
N TYR A 421 -18.69 12.64 10.77
CA TYR A 421 -18.76 13.99 10.22
C TYR A 421 -20.19 14.25 9.75
N LEU A 422 -20.88 15.19 10.40
CA LEU A 422 -22.30 15.49 10.16
C LEU A 422 -22.55 16.34 8.91
N SER A 423 -21.49 16.89 8.30
CA SER A 423 -21.57 17.61 7.04
C SER A 423 -20.75 16.89 5.98
N LEU A 424 -21.22 16.88 4.74
CA LEU A 424 -20.47 16.39 3.58
C LEU A 424 -19.21 17.24 3.42
N ILE A 425 -18.15 16.84 4.12
CA ILE A 425 -16.82 17.35 3.87
C ILE A 425 -16.29 16.51 2.73
N HIS A 426 -16.10 17.12 1.59
CA HIS A 426 -15.44 16.49 0.46
C HIS A 426 -13.94 16.43 0.75
N ILE A 427 -13.37 15.24 0.62
CA ILE A 427 -11.92 15.00 0.77
C ILE A 427 -11.25 15.36 -0.55
#